data_ea8bc4d975a6048ec80b9387fbf76631
#
_entry.id   ea8bc4d975a6048ec80b9387fbf76631
#
_cell.length_a   1.000
_cell.length_b   1.000
_cell.length_c   1.000
_cell.angle_alpha   90.00
_cell.angle_beta   90.00
_cell.angle_gamma   90.00
#
_symmetry.space_group_name_H-M   'P 1'
#
loop_
_entity.id
_entity.type
_entity.pdbx_description
1 polymer ?
#
loop_
_entity_poly.entity_id
_entity_poly.type
_entity_poly.pdbx_seq_one_letter_code
_entity_poly.pdbx_strand_id
1 'polypeptide(L)'
;MDDVVVGPLDLAARVDEALAVQALAFGLTDDEVGVRRHIVLRHLTTPGARALGATTPDGRLAGFVYGLPNDRSHWWSSVVEPYLRSTGQDFWLDDSFVITELHVHPGYQKRGIGRALITRITDEAPYPRSILSAIDTESPARALYRSLGYQDLARRVIFPSAPAPYAVMGAPLPLAR
;
A
#
# COMPACT_ATOMS: atom_id res chain seq x y z
N MET A 1 -5.93 12.06 -24.20
CA MET A 1 -5.22 11.32 -23.17
C MET A 1 -5.21 12.18 -21.91
N ASP A 2 -5.83 11.69 -20.88
CA ASP A 2 -5.92 12.45 -19.64
C ASP A 2 -4.52 12.44 -19.00
N ASP A 3 -3.90 13.59 -18.96
CA ASP A 3 -2.56 13.77 -18.41
C ASP A 3 -2.62 13.71 -16.90
N VAL A 4 -2.64 12.49 -16.37
CA VAL A 4 -2.56 12.26 -14.93
C VAL A 4 -1.11 12.46 -14.48
N VAL A 5 -0.92 13.29 -13.45
CA VAL A 5 0.40 13.62 -12.91
C VAL A 5 0.57 12.97 -11.54
N VAL A 6 1.67 12.23 -11.36
CA VAL A 6 2.06 11.65 -10.07
C VAL A 6 2.97 12.64 -9.34
N GLY A 7 2.65 12.92 -8.10
CA GLY A 7 3.42 13.85 -7.27
C GLY A 7 3.10 13.75 -5.78
N PRO A 8 3.79 14.55 -4.95
CA PRO A 8 3.53 14.60 -3.52
C PRO A 8 2.06 14.89 -3.22
N LEU A 9 1.53 14.26 -2.20
CA LEU A 9 0.14 14.41 -1.77
C LEU A 9 0.09 14.76 -0.29
N ASP A 10 -0.60 15.84 0.05
CA ASP A 10 -1.03 16.08 1.43
C ASP A 10 -2.25 15.21 1.71
N LEU A 11 -1.97 13.95 2.08
CA LEU A 11 -3.02 12.96 2.28
C LEU A 11 -3.92 13.31 3.47
N ALA A 12 -3.39 13.94 4.50
CA ALA A 12 -4.19 14.37 5.65
C ALA A 12 -5.26 15.37 5.23
N ALA A 13 -4.92 16.33 4.37
CA ALA A 13 -5.86 17.33 3.86
C ALA A 13 -6.88 16.74 2.88
N ARG A 14 -6.52 15.67 2.18
CA ARG A 14 -7.35 15.04 1.13
C ARG A 14 -7.81 13.63 1.50
N VAL A 15 -7.83 13.29 2.78
CA VAL A 15 -8.13 11.92 3.24
C VAL A 15 -9.51 11.43 2.81
N ASP A 16 -10.50 12.29 2.83
CA ASP A 16 -11.87 11.88 2.46
C ASP A 16 -11.98 11.55 0.97
N GLU A 17 -11.31 12.32 0.11
CA GLU A 17 -11.23 12.04 -1.32
C GLU A 17 -10.46 10.75 -1.61
N ALA A 18 -9.33 10.53 -0.92
CA ALA A 18 -8.56 9.30 -1.05
C ALA A 18 -9.36 8.07 -0.63
N LEU A 19 -10.07 8.15 0.48
CA LEU A 19 -10.94 7.05 0.93
C LEU A 19 -12.12 6.80 0.00
N ALA A 20 -12.63 7.82 -0.66
CA ALA A 20 -13.64 7.64 -1.71
C ALA A 20 -13.08 6.84 -2.90
N VAL A 21 -11.85 7.12 -3.31
CA VAL A 21 -11.15 6.33 -4.34
C VAL A 21 -10.97 4.88 -3.88
N GLN A 22 -10.52 4.68 -2.65
CA GLN A 22 -10.34 3.34 -2.08
C GLN A 22 -11.65 2.57 -1.99
N ALA A 23 -12.74 3.22 -1.57
CA ALA A 23 -14.05 2.59 -1.47
C ALA A 23 -14.56 2.10 -2.84
N LEU A 24 -14.35 2.89 -3.88
CA LEU A 24 -14.70 2.50 -5.25
C LEU A 24 -13.81 1.36 -5.77
N ALA A 25 -12.52 1.40 -5.50
CA ALA A 25 -11.56 0.43 -6.00
C ALA A 25 -11.59 -0.89 -5.21
N PHE A 26 -11.82 -0.84 -3.90
CA PHE A 26 -11.70 -1.97 -2.99
C PHE A 26 -13.03 -2.41 -2.37
N GLY A 27 -14.09 -1.61 -2.47
CA GLY A 27 -15.42 -1.99 -1.99
C GLY A 27 -15.63 -1.83 -0.49
N LEU A 28 -15.27 -0.67 0.07
CA LEU A 28 -15.49 -0.38 1.49
C LEU A 28 -16.93 0.07 1.77
N THR A 29 -17.45 -0.33 2.93
CA THR A 29 -18.69 0.23 3.50
C THR A 29 -18.41 1.60 4.13
N ASP A 30 -19.46 2.37 4.42
CA ASP A 30 -19.32 3.68 5.08
C ASP A 30 -18.66 3.55 6.47
N ASP A 31 -19.00 2.52 7.24
CA ASP A 31 -18.42 2.26 8.55
C ASP A 31 -16.91 1.94 8.43
N GLU A 32 -16.52 1.14 7.43
CA GLU A 32 -15.13 0.82 7.16
C GLU A 32 -14.34 2.06 6.74
N VAL A 33 -14.93 2.96 5.95
CA VAL A 33 -14.31 4.25 5.58
C VAL A 33 -14.01 5.08 6.83
N GLY A 34 -14.97 5.17 7.76
CA GLY A 34 -14.79 5.90 9.02
C GLY A 34 -13.64 5.35 9.86
N VAL A 35 -13.54 4.03 9.98
CA VAL A 35 -12.45 3.37 10.72
C VAL A 35 -11.10 3.63 10.04
N ARG A 36 -11.03 3.49 8.73
CA ARG A 36 -9.79 3.71 7.97
C ARG A 36 -9.33 5.16 8.02
N ARG A 37 -10.25 6.11 8.07
CA ARG A 37 -9.90 7.53 8.21
C ARG A 37 -9.05 7.77 9.44
N HIS A 38 -9.44 7.23 10.59
CA HIS A 38 -8.65 7.33 11.82
C HIS A 38 -7.28 6.65 11.69
N ILE A 39 -7.23 5.47 11.06
CA ILE A 39 -5.99 4.73 10.86
C ILE A 39 -5.02 5.52 9.98
N VAL A 40 -5.49 6.03 8.84
CA VAL A 40 -4.66 6.80 7.91
C VAL A 40 -4.09 8.04 8.59
N LEU A 41 -4.94 8.83 9.25
CA LEU A 41 -4.49 10.05 9.92
C LEU A 41 -3.46 9.76 11.01
N ARG A 42 -3.61 8.66 11.74
CA ARG A 42 -2.62 8.23 12.74
C ARG A 42 -1.32 7.80 12.09
N HIS A 43 -1.36 7.02 11.02
CA HIS A 43 -0.18 6.59 10.28
C HIS A 43 0.63 7.78 9.75
N LEU A 44 -0.04 8.83 9.27
CA LEU A 44 0.62 10.01 8.72
C LEU A 44 1.40 10.82 9.76
N THR A 45 1.17 10.59 11.06
CA THR A 45 1.97 11.20 12.13
C THR A 45 3.28 10.44 12.39
N THR A 46 3.46 9.27 11.81
CA THR A 46 4.68 8.48 11.96
C THR A 46 5.84 9.16 11.22
N PRO A 47 7.00 9.37 11.89
CA PRO A 47 8.18 9.88 11.19
C PRO A 47 8.56 9.01 10.00
N GLY A 48 8.80 9.63 8.85
CA GLY A 48 9.13 8.92 7.62
C GLY A 48 7.93 8.44 6.80
N ALA A 49 6.70 8.67 7.26
CA ALA A 49 5.50 8.41 6.45
C ALA A 49 5.52 9.26 5.18
N ARG A 50 5.13 8.66 4.05
CA ARG A 50 5.14 9.29 2.73
C ARG A 50 3.84 9.01 2.01
N ALA A 51 3.37 9.97 1.22
CA ALA A 51 2.18 9.82 0.39
C ALA A 51 2.40 10.48 -0.97
N LEU A 52 1.93 9.81 -2.02
CA LEU A 52 1.89 10.34 -3.38
C LEU A 52 0.47 10.20 -3.93
N GLY A 53 0.11 11.12 -4.80
CA GLY A 53 -1.15 11.10 -5.52
C GLY A 53 -0.96 11.15 -7.02
N ALA A 54 -1.90 10.57 -7.74
CA ALA A 54 -2.06 10.74 -9.17
C ALA A 54 -3.26 11.65 -9.38
N THR A 55 -3.03 12.84 -9.91
CA THR A 55 -4.06 13.88 -10.06
C THR A 55 -4.36 14.13 -11.53
N THR A 56 -5.64 14.33 -11.82
CA THR A 56 -6.13 14.73 -13.14
C THR A 56 -5.86 16.22 -13.39
N PRO A 57 -5.97 16.70 -14.65
CA PRO A 57 -5.77 18.13 -14.95
C PRO A 57 -6.69 19.07 -14.18
N ASP A 58 -7.90 18.63 -13.80
CA ASP A 58 -8.82 19.38 -12.98
C ASP A 58 -8.62 19.19 -11.47
N GLY A 59 -7.53 18.53 -11.06
CA GLY A 59 -7.11 18.41 -9.66
C GLY A 59 -7.74 17.29 -8.86
N ARG A 60 -8.55 16.41 -9.47
CA ARG A 60 -9.14 15.26 -8.78
C ARG A 60 -8.12 14.14 -8.60
N LEU A 61 -8.27 13.34 -7.54
CA LEU A 61 -7.46 12.14 -7.36
C LEU A 61 -7.92 11.01 -8.27
N ALA A 62 -7.02 10.53 -9.12
CA ALA A 62 -7.18 9.31 -9.88
C ALA A 62 -6.62 8.09 -9.13
N GLY A 63 -5.73 8.31 -8.18
CA GLY A 63 -5.13 7.25 -7.37
C GLY A 63 -4.22 7.82 -6.30
N PHE A 64 -3.84 6.98 -5.35
CA PHE A 64 -2.90 7.36 -4.30
C PHE A 64 -2.16 6.16 -3.76
N VAL A 65 -1.04 6.44 -3.14
CA VAL A 65 -0.26 5.47 -2.37
C VAL A 65 0.26 6.15 -1.11
N TYR A 66 0.28 5.43 -0.01
CA TYR A 66 1.06 5.86 1.14
C TYR A 66 1.73 4.67 1.81
N GLY A 67 2.80 4.96 2.49
CA GLY A 67 3.54 3.98 3.25
C GLY A 67 4.32 4.64 4.38
N LEU A 68 4.89 3.80 5.23
CA LEU A 68 5.66 4.23 6.39
C LEU A 68 6.76 3.22 6.71
N PRO A 69 7.80 3.67 7.43
CA PRO A 69 8.81 2.74 7.94
C PRO A 69 8.16 1.71 8.85
N ASN A 70 8.54 0.44 8.71
CA ASN A 70 8.01 -0.58 9.60
C ASN A 70 8.61 -0.46 10.98
N ASP A 71 7.77 -0.72 11.99
CA ASP A 71 8.18 -0.90 13.38
C ASP A 71 7.55 -2.20 13.87
N ARG A 72 8.36 -3.09 14.43
CA ARG A 72 7.88 -4.39 14.92
C ARG A 72 6.83 -4.27 16.01
N SER A 73 6.75 -3.13 16.71
CA SER A 73 5.71 -2.87 17.71
C SER A 73 4.35 -2.49 17.10
N HIS A 74 4.30 -2.15 15.80
CA HIS A 74 3.04 -1.85 15.15
C HIS A 74 2.14 -3.10 15.07
N TRP A 75 0.85 -2.89 15.17
CA TRP A 75 -0.14 -3.98 15.16
C TRP A 75 0.01 -4.88 13.93
N TRP A 76 0.10 -4.29 12.74
CA TRP A 76 0.27 -5.07 11.50
C TRP A 76 1.50 -5.97 11.58
N SER A 77 2.62 -5.43 12.00
CA SER A 77 3.88 -6.16 12.15
C SER A 77 3.76 -7.30 13.16
N SER A 78 3.10 -7.06 14.28
CA SER A 78 2.90 -8.07 15.32
C SER A 78 2.03 -9.24 14.84
N VAL A 79 1.05 -8.99 13.97
CA VAL A 79 0.22 -10.06 13.37
C VAL A 79 1.03 -10.86 12.35
N VAL A 80 1.84 -10.21 11.54
CA VAL A 80 2.59 -10.83 10.44
C VAL A 80 3.81 -11.61 10.94
N GLU A 81 4.44 -11.17 12.02
CA GLU A 81 5.71 -11.70 12.50
C GLU A 81 5.71 -13.22 12.72
N PRO A 82 4.72 -13.86 13.38
CA PRO A 82 4.73 -15.31 13.56
C PRO A 82 4.75 -16.08 12.23
N TYR A 83 4.05 -15.58 11.22
CA TYR A 83 4.04 -16.22 9.89
C TYR A 83 5.42 -16.15 9.23
N LEU A 84 6.09 -15.02 9.30
CA LEU A 84 7.42 -14.85 8.71
C LEU A 84 8.48 -15.62 9.52
N ARG A 85 8.38 -15.63 10.84
CA ARG A 85 9.31 -16.34 11.71
C ARG A 85 9.29 -17.84 11.45
N SER A 86 8.12 -18.41 11.16
CA SER A 86 8.00 -19.86 10.90
C SER A 86 8.83 -20.35 9.70
N THR A 87 9.19 -19.45 8.79
CA THR A 87 10.03 -19.74 7.62
C THR A 87 11.38 -19.02 7.64
N GLY A 88 11.76 -18.43 8.78
CA GLY A 88 13.02 -17.71 8.92
C GLY A 88 13.09 -16.39 8.16
N GLN A 89 11.96 -15.78 7.85
CA GLN A 89 11.86 -14.58 7.03
C GLN A 89 11.47 -13.31 7.81
N ASP A 90 11.47 -13.36 9.13
CA ASP A 90 11.06 -12.21 9.95
C ASP A 90 12.02 -11.00 9.82
N PHE A 91 13.24 -11.20 9.29
CA PHE A 91 14.13 -10.09 8.98
C PHE A 91 13.55 -9.08 7.98
N TRP A 92 12.54 -9.48 7.19
CA TRP A 92 11.83 -8.57 6.29
C TRP A 92 11.10 -7.45 7.03
N LEU A 93 10.88 -7.61 8.33
CA LEU A 93 10.25 -6.59 9.17
C LEU A 93 11.23 -5.49 9.62
N ASP A 94 12.53 -5.69 9.42
CA ASP A 94 13.57 -4.75 9.81
C ASP A 94 14.02 -3.91 8.60
N ASP A 95 14.29 -2.62 8.83
CA ASP A 95 14.72 -1.68 7.80
C ASP A 95 13.87 -1.77 6.53
N SER A 96 12.56 -1.81 6.69
CA SER A 96 11.62 -1.95 5.59
C SER A 96 10.64 -0.81 5.53
N PHE A 97 10.19 -0.52 4.32
CA PHE A 97 9.13 0.44 4.03
C PHE A 97 7.85 -0.32 3.69
N VAL A 98 6.82 -0.12 4.49
CA VAL A 98 5.53 -0.79 4.30
C VAL A 98 4.66 0.04 3.38
N ILE A 99 4.27 -0.53 2.24
CA ILE A 99 3.20 0.04 1.43
C ILE A 99 1.88 -0.30 2.11
N THR A 100 1.24 0.71 2.67
CA THR A 100 0.05 0.52 3.49
C THR A 100 -1.22 0.51 2.65
N GLU A 101 -1.35 1.46 1.71
CA GLU A 101 -2.46 1.51 0.77
C GLU A 101 -1.98 1.96 -0.60
N LEU A 102 -2.48 1.30 -1.65
CA LEU A 102 -2.29 1.66 -3.04
C LEU A 102 -3.61 1.41 -3.77
N HIS A 103 -4.25 2.46 -4.23
CA HIS A 103 -5.53 2.36 -4.92
C HIS A 103 -5.60 3.30 -6.11
N VAL A 104 -6.20 2.81 -7.18
CA VAL A 104 -6.47 3.58 -8.41
C VAL A 104 -7.96 3.55 -8.68
N HIS A 105 -8.54 4.73 -8.91
CA HIS A 105 -9.95 4.88 -9.24
C HIS A 105 -10.32 3.97 -10.43
N PRO A 106 -11.45 3.24 -10.39
CA PRO A 106 -11.80 2.28 -11.45
C PRO A 106 -11.79 2.88 -12.87
N GLY A 107 -12.15 4.16 -13.01
CA GLY A 107 -12.11 4.86 -14.30
C GLY A 107 -10.70 5.11 -14.86
N TYR A 108 -9.67 4.92 -14.06
CA TYR A 108 -8.27 5.20 -14.43
C TYR A 108 -7.37 3.97 -14.33
N GLN A 109 -7.91 2.80 -14.04
CA GLN A 109 -7.14 1.56 -13.97
C GLN A 109 -6.63 1.11 -15.34
N LYS A 110 -5.61 0.24 -15.34
CA LYS A 110 -4.96 -0.31 -16.55
C LYS A 110 -4.24 0.74 -17.41
N ARG A 111 -3.81 1.84 -16.80
CA ARG A 111 -3.06 2.92 -17.46
C ARG A 111 -1.65 3.10 -16.89
N GLY A 112 -1.19 2.17 -16.04
CA GLY A 112 0.14 2.24 -15.43
C GLY A 112 0.26 3.16 -14.22
N ILE A 113 -0.85 3.71 -13.70
CA ILE A 113 -0.83 4.65 -12.57
C ILE A 113 -0.35 3.94 -11.29
N GLY A 114 -0.87 2.75 -11.00
CA GLY A 114 -0.44 1.99 -9.83
C GLY A 114 1.05 1.68 -9.84
N ARG A 115 1.58 1.28 -10.99
CA ARG A 115 3.02 1.06 -11.18
C ARG A 115 3.83 2.33 -10.93
N ALA A 116 3.41 3.45 -11.48
CA ALA A 116 4.09 4.73 -11.32
C ALA A 116 4.11 5.17 -9.85
N LEU A 117 2.98 5.02 -9.16
CA LEU A 117 2.87 5.39 -7.74
C LEU A 117 3.80 4.56 -6.85
N ILE A 118 3.74 3.23 -6.96
CA ILE A 118 4.54 2.36 -6.08
C ILE A 118 6.04 2.45 -6.40
N THR A 119 6.40 2.56 -7.66
CA THR A 119 7.80 2.71 -8.06
C THR A 119 8.38 4.00 -7.50
N ARG A 120 7.68 5.11 -7.65
CA ARG A 120 8.17 6.39 -7.20
C ARG A 120 8.26 6.49 -5.67
N ILE A 121 7.24 6.03 -4.94
CA ILE A 121 7.30 6.13 -3.47
C ILE A 121 8.42 5.27 -2.89
N THR A 122 8.68 4.11 -3.47
CA THR A 122 9.77 3.23 -3.02
C THR A 122 11.15 3.75 -3.45
N ASP A 123 11.26 4.40 -4.63
CA ASP A 123 12.51 5.04 -5.05
C ASP A 123 12.91 6.17 -4.08
N GLU A 124 11.94 6.88 -3.55
CA GLU A 124 12.16 7.98 -2.60
C GLU A 124 12.38 7.51 -1.16
N ALA A 125 12.05 6.26 -0.84
CA ALA A 125 12.16 5.71 0.51
C ALA A 125 13.59 5.18 0.77
N PRO A 126 14.28 5.63 1.83
CA PRO A 126 15.67 5.26 2.08
C PRO A 126 15.78 3.91 2.82
N TYR A 127 15.18 2.86 2.27
CA TYR A 127 15.16 1.53 2.88
C TYR A 127 15.63 0.47 1.89
N PRO A 128 16.28 -0.61 2.36
CA PRO A 128 16.77 -1.67 1.48
C PRO A 128 15.66 -2.60 0.96
N ARG A 129 14.47 -2.55 1.58
CA ARG A 129 13.37 -3.46 1.23
C ARG A 129 12.01 -2.83 1.44
N SER A 130 11.04 -3.33 0.68
CA SER A 130 9.63 -2.95 0.82
C SER A 130 8.80 -4.19 1.10
N ILE A 131 7.75 -4.03 1.91
CA ILE A 131 6.84 -5.10 2.30
C ILE A 131 5.41 -4.60 2.22
N LEU A 132 4.50 -5.47 1.88
CA LEU A 132 3.06 -5.17 1.81
C LEU A 132 2.22 -6.41 2.05
N SER A 133 0.93 -6.23 2.25
CA SER A 133 -0.04 -7.31 2.24
C SER A 133 -1.12 -7.07 1.19
N ALA A 134 -1.57 -8.14 0.55
CA ALA A 134 -2.62 -8.12 -0.45
C ALA A 134 -3.53 -9.32 -0.22
N ILE A 135 -4.81 -9.22 -0.60
CA ILE A 135 -5.74 -10.36 -0.50
C ILE A 135 -5.14 -11.56 -1.22
N ASP A 136 -5.19 -12.73 -0.57
CA ASP A 136 -4.54 -13.95 -1.04
C ASP A 136 -5.35 -14.65 -2.15
N THR A 137 -5.53 -13.94 -3.25
CA THR A 137 -6.15 -14.44 -4.48
C THR A 137 -5.36 -13.91 -5.67
N GLU A 138 -5.48 -14.56 -6.82
CA GLU A 138 -4.95 -13.99 -8.05
C GLU A 138 -5.72 -12.71 -8.39
N SER A 139 -4.98 -11.64 -8.60
CA SER A 139 -5.55 -10.31 -8.85
C SER A 139 -4.60 -9.46 -9.69
N PRO A 140 -5.10 -8.40 -10.34
CA PRO A 140 -4.24 -7.43 -11.03
C PRO A 140 -3.21 -6.80 -10.10
N ALA A 141 -3.56 -6.55 -8.84
CA ALA A 141 -2.64 -6.00 -7.84
C ALA A 141 -1.47 -6.96 -7.58
N ARG A 142 -1.73 -8.24 -7.30
CA ARG A 142 -0.66 -9.21 -7.10
C ARG A 142 0.20 -9.42 -8.35
N ALA A 143 -0.42 -9.40 -9.53
CA ALA A 143 0.33 -9.47 -10.79
C ALA A 143 1.28 -8.27 -10.96
N LEU A 144 0.81 -7.08 -10.61
CA LEU A 144 1.64 -5.87 -10.60
C LEU A 144 2.81 -6.03 -9.63
N TYR A 145 2.56 -6.44 -8.41
CA TYR A 145 3.61 -6.60 -7.40
C TYR A 145 4.66 -7.62 -7.83
N ARG A 146 4.25 -8.77 -8.33
CA ARG A 146 5.19 -9.77 -8.86
C ARG A 146 6.05 -9.21 -9.99
N SER A 147 5.46 -8.44 -10.90
CA SER A 147 6.21 -7.83 -12.00
C SER A 147 7.27 -6.81 -11.54
N LEU A 148 7.12 -6.28 -10.34
CA LEU A 148 8.04 -5.34 -9.71
C LEU A 148 9.07 -6.01 -8.79
N GLY A 149 9.05 -7.33 -8.70
CA GLY A 149 10.00 -8.09 -7.90
C GLY A 149 9.52 -8.50 -6.52
N TYR A 150 8.28 -8.18 -6.16
CA TYR A 150 7.70 -8.69 -4.91
C TYR A 150 7.48 -10.19 -5.02
N GLN A 151 7.84 -10.90 -3.97
CA GLN A 151 7.63 -12.33 -3.83
C GLN A 151 6.79 -12.63 -2.61
N ASP A 152 6.10 -13.76 -2.62
CA ASP A 152 5.32 -14.19 -1.47
C ASP A 152 6.27 -14.58 -0.32
N LEU A 153 6.09 -13.93 0.82
CA LEU A 153 6.81 -14.25 2.06
C LEU A 153 5.96 -15.14 2.97
N ALA A 154 4.65 -14.91 2.98
CA ALA A 154 3.69 -15.71 3.71
C ALA A 154 2.35 -15.71 2.98
N ARG A 155 1.65 -16.81 3.03
CA ARG A 155 0.33 -17.00 2.44
C ARG A 155 -0.68 -17.30 3.54
N ARG A 156 -1.96 -17.07 3.26
CA ARG A 156 -3.08 -17.35 4.17
C ARG A 156 -2.91 -16.70 5.54
N VAL A 157 -2.42 -15.48 5.54
CA VAL A 157 -2.28 -14.69 6.76
C VAL A 157 -3.66 -14.18 7.19
N ILE A 158 -4.04 -14.50 8.42
CA ILE A 158 -5.34 -14.13 8.97
C ILE A 158 -5.18 -12.88 9.82
N PHE A 159 -5.73 -11.77 9.34
CA PHE A 159 -5.83 -10.55 10.15
C PHE A 159 -7.16 -10.57 10.90
N PRO A 160 -7.15 -10.25 12.21
CA PRO A 160 -8.39 -10.13 12.98
C PRO A 160 -9.38 -9.19 12.29
N SER A 161 -10.64 -9.62 12.21
CA SER A 161 -11.74 -8.87 11.58
C SER A 161 -11.66 -8.72 10.06
N ALA A 162 -10.66 -9.30 9.39
CA ALA A 162 -10.63 -9.33 7.94
C ALA A 162 -11.49 -10.48 7.40
N PRO A 163 -12.27 -10.23 6.32
CA PRO A 163 -13.18 -11.24 5.78
C PRO A 163 -12.46 -12.34 4.96
N ALA A 164 -11.21 -12.12 4.59
CA ALA A 164 -10.46 -13.03 3.74
C ALA A 164 -8.99 -13.09 4.18
N PRO A 165 -8.26 -14.18 3.89
CA PRO A 165 -6.83 -14.24 4.16
C PRO A 165 -6.02 -13.34 3.23
N TYR A 166 -4.81 -12.98 3.68
CA TYR A 166 -3.88 -12.11 2.94
C TYR A 166 -2.59 -12.85 2.63
N ALA A 167 -1.94 -12.43 1.55
CA ALA A 167 -0.54 -12.75 1.28
C ALA A 167 0.32 -11.58 1.74
N VAL A 168 1.44 -11.87 2.39
CA VAL A 168 2.47 -10.89 2.69
C VAL A 168 3.57 -11.04 1.65
N MET A 169 3.90 -9.94 0.99
CA MET A 169 4.86 -9.92 -0.10
C MET A 169 5.99 -8.93 0.19
N GLY A 170 7.17 -9.23 -0.29
CA GLY A 170 8.33 -8.35 -0.11
C GLY A 170 9.21 -8.29 -1.34
N ALA A 171 9.87 -7.17 -1.53
CA ALA A 171 10.83 -6.94 -2.60
C ALA A 171 12.06 -6.19 -2.09
N PRO A 172 13.25 -6.50 -2.60
CA PRO A 172 14.40 -5.64 -2.39
C PRO A 172 14.20 -4.33 -3.15
N LEU A 173 14.74 -3.25 -2.63
CA LEU A 173 14.71 -1.95 -3.29
C LEU A 173 16.06 -1.64 -3.93
N PRO A 174 16.08 -0.99 -5.11
CA PRO A 174 14.95 -0.53 -5.90
C PRO A 174 14.13 -1.68 -6.53
N LEU A 175 12.86 -1.40 -6.84
CA LEU A 175 12.00 -2.39 -7.50
C LEU A 175 12.50 -2.74 -8.90
N ALA A 176 12.16 -3.94 -9.36
CA ALA A 176 12.40 -4.34 -10.75
C ALA A 176 11.62 -3.45 -11.72
N ARG A 177 12.16 -3.22 -12.93
CA ARG A 177 11.57 -2.34 -13.95
C ARG A 177 11.29 -3.10 -15.23
#